data_2faf9abf69e2cab6d8cce4a2f6f37295
#
_entry.id   2faf9abf69e2cab6d8cce4a2f6f37295
#
_cell.length_a   1.000
_cell.length_b   1.000
_cell.length_c   1.000
_cell.angle_alpha   90.00
_cell.angle_beta   90.00
_cell.angle_gamma   90.00
#
_symmetry.space_group_name_H-M   'P 1'
#
loop_
_entity.id
_entity.type
_entity.pdbx_description
1 polymer ?
#
loop_
_entity_poly.entity_id
_entity_poly.type
_entity_poly.pdbx_seq_one_letter_code
_entity_poly.pdbx_strand_id
1 'polypeptide(L)'
;MKDLQSHERLLKILASQKRLHILLFLQKNMHATVNEIAEAICLKQQATSKHLRLLALTGMVKMKKRGLFVTYRLSLPQAPLVKQVLRLL
;
A
#
# COMPACT_ATOMS: atom_id res chain seq x y z
N MET A 1 -11.82 -24.31 -5.11
CA MET A 1 -11.68 -23.02 -4.49
C MET A 1 -10.26 -22.80 -4.05
N LYS A 2 -9.50 -22.34 -4.95
CA LYS A 2 -8.11 -22.12 -4.64
C LYS A 2 -7.91 -20.75 -4.05
N ASP A 3 -6.92 -20.68 -3.22
CA ASP A 3 -6.42 -19.41 -2.70
C ASP A 3 -7.28 -18.69 -1.69
N LEU A 4 -8.12 -19.40 -0.95
CA LEU A 4 -8.76 -18.77 0.19
C LEU A 4 -7.72 -18.28 1.19
N GLN A 5 -6.63 -19.03 1.34
CA GLN A 5 -5.55 -18.64 2.23
C GLN A 5 -4.87 -17.36 1.74
N SER A 6 -4.65 -17.25 0.44
CA SER A 6 -4.10 -16.02 -0.15
C SER A 6 -5.05 -14.85 0.03
N HIS A 7 -6.33 -15.08 -0.19
CA HIS A 7 -7.34 -14.05 -0.01
C HIS A 7 -7.40 -13.58 1.43
N GLU A 8 -7.32 -14.52 2.37
CA GLU A 8 -7.32 -14.16 3.78
C GLU A 8 -6.14 -13.26 4.11
N ARG A 9 -4.97 -13.59 3.60
CA ARG A 9 -3.77 -12.79 3.84
C ARG A 9 -3.96 -11.37 3.32
N LEU A 10 -4.45 -11.23 2.09
CA LEU A 10 -4.70 -9.93 1.49
C LEU A 10 -5.73 -9.13 2.28
N LEU A 11 -6.81 -9.79 2.69
CA LEU A 11 -7.86 -9.14 3.45
C LEU A 11 -7.37 -8.66 4.81
N LYS A 12 -6.51 -9.43 5.46
CA LYS A 12 -5.92 -9.03 6.74
C LYS A 12 -5.08 -7.76 6.59
N ILE A 13 -4.33 -7.68 5.51
CA ILE A 13 -3.51 -6.50 5.25
C ILE A 13 -4.41 -5.30 4.96
N LEU A 14 -5.49 -5.51 4.19
CA LEU A 14 -6.42 -4.43 3.85
C LEU A 14 -7.26 -3.97 5.05
N ALA A 15 -7.41 -4.81 6.06
CA ALA A 15 -8.22 -4.49 7.22
C ALA A 15 -7.47 -3.56 8.19
N SER A 16 -7.09 -2.40 7.68
CA SER A 16 -6.38 -1.39 8.44
C SER A 16 -6.68 -0.04 7.81
N GLN A 17 -7.26 0.84 8.59
CA GLN A 17 -7.62 2.17 8.11
C GLN A 17 -6.42 2.92 7.55
N LYS A 18 -5.27 2.83 8.25
CA LYS A 18 -4.07 3.51 7.77
C LYS A 18 -3.55 2.93 6.47
N ARG A 19 -3.58 1.60 6.32
CA ARG A 19 -3.12 1.00 5.08
C ARG A 19 -4.05 1.29 3.91
N LEU A 20 -5.36 1.31 4.16
CA LEU A 20 -6.31 1.72 3.13
C LEU A 20 -6.06 3.17 2.70
N HIS A 21 -5.77 4.02 3.66
CA HIS A 21 -5.48 5.43 3.39
C HIS A 21 -4.23 5.57 2.52
N ILE A 22 -3.19 4.79 2.84
CA ILE A 22 -1.97 4.79 2.02
C ILE A 22 -2.28 4.40 0.58
N LEU A 23 -3.03 3.33 0.39
CA LEU A 23 -3.36 2.86 -0.95
C LEU A 23 -4.17 3.89 -1.73
N LEU A 24 -5.14 4.51 -1.08
CA LEU A 24 -5.93 5.55 -1.72
C LEU A 24 -5.09 6.78 -2.07
N PHE A 25 -4.18 7.15 -1.18
CA PHE A 25 -3.27 8.27 -1.44
C PHE A 25 -2.38 7.99 -2.65
N LEU A 26 -1.84 6.78 -2.75
CA LEU A 26 -0.99 6.40 -3.88
C LEU A 26 -1.79 6.24 -5.18
N GLN A 27 -3.08 5.96 -5.07
CA GLN A 27 -3.94 5.92 -6.22
C GLN A 27 -4.05 7.31 -6.88
N LYS A 28 -4.09 8.33 -6.04
CA LYS A 28 -4.19 9.72 -6.51
C LYS A 28 -2.85 10.31 -6.92
N ASN A 29 -1.80 9.96 -6.22
CA ASN A 29 -0.52 10.66 -6.32
C ASN A 29 0.58 9.86 -7.02
N MET A 30 0.22 8.85 -7.75
CA MET A 30 1.09 8.01 -8.56
C MET A 30 2.29 7.45 -7.82
N HIS A 31 3.12 8.30 -7.21
CA HIS A 31 4.25 7.86 -6.38
C HIS A 31 4.49 8.92 -5.30
N ALA A 32 5.10 8.50 -4.19
CA ALA A 32 5.37 9.39 -3.09
C ALA A 32 6.47 8.81 -2.19
N THR A 33 7.16 9.70 -1.49
CA THR A 33 8.15 9.30 -0.49
C THR A 33 7.44 8.90 0.80
N VAL A 34 8.17 8.22 1.70
CA VAL A 34 7.64 7.87 3.01
C VAL A 34 7.17 9.11 3.75
N ASN A 35 7.96 10.19 3.70
CA ASN A 35 7.60 11.43 4.39
C ASN A 35 6.30 12.02 3.86
N GLU A 36 6.14 12.04 2.54
CA GLU A 36 4.92 12.55 1.93
C GLU A 36 3.71 11.73 2.33
N ILE A 37 3.86 10.42 2.34
CA ILE A 37 2.78 9.54 2.73
C ILE A 37 2.45 9.72 4.22
N ALA A 38 3.48 9.73 5.06
CA ALA A 38 3.29 9.90 6.50
C ALA A 38 2.54 11.18 6.83
N GLU A 39 2.91 12.26 6.15
CA GLU A 39 2.25 13.56 6.34
C GLU A 39 0.79 13.47 5.91
N ALA A 40 0.53 12.85 4.77
CA ALA A 40 -0.82 12.75 4.23
C ALA A 40 -1.75 11.94 5.13
N ILE A 41 -1.24 10.88 5.78
CA ILE A 41 -2.08 10.03 6.63
C ILE A 41 -1.97 10.38 8.11
N CYS A 42 -1.26 11.45 8.43
CA CYS A 42 -1.08 11.93 9.81
C CYS A 42 -0.50 10.84 10.72
N LEU A 43 0.59 10.24 10.28
CA LEU A 43 1.23 9.17 11.01
C LEU A 43 2.74 9.42 11.04
N LYS A 44 3.40 8.90 12.07
CA LYS A 44 4.84 9.03 12.17
C LYS A 44 5.51 8.23 11.05
N GLN A 45 6.69 8.69 10.63
CA GLN A 45 7.44 8.08 9.54
C GLN A 45 7.73 6.60 9.82
N GLN A 46 8.13 6.27 11.05
CA GLN A 46 8.46 4.89 11.39
C GLN A 46 7.25 3.96 11.26
N ALA A 47 6.10 4.40 11.74
CA ALA A 47 4.88 3.61 11.64
C ALA A 47 4.44 3.48 10.18
N THR A 48 4.56 4.56 9.41
CA THR A 48 4.24 4.55 7.98
C THR A 48 5.13 3.55 7.25
N SER A 49 6.42 3.53 7.56
CA SER A 49 7.37 2.60 6.95
C SER A 49 6.98 1.15 7.20
N LYS A 50 6.51 0.85 8.42
CA LYS A 50 6.08 -0.52 8.75
C LYS A 50 4.87 -0.94 7.91
N HIS A 51 3.90 -0.05 7.77
CA HIS A 51 2.74 -0.32 6.92
C HIS A 51 3.14 -0.52 5.47
N LEU A 52 4.03 0.33 4.96
CA LEU A 52 4.50 0.22 3.58
C LEU A 52 5.25 -1.09 3.35
N ARG A 53 6.02 -1.54 4.34
CA ARG A 53 6.73 -2.82 4.23
C ARG A 53 5.75 -3.98 4.10
N LEU A 54 4.70 -3.98 4.90
CA LEU A 54 3.67 -5.02 4.80
C LEU A 54 2.98 -5.00 3.44
N LEU A 55 2.65 -3.80 2.96
CA LEU A 55 2.03 -3.65 1.65
C LEU A 55 2.96 -4.12 0.54
N ALA A 56 4.26 -3.84 0.66
CA ALA A 56 5.23 -4.29 -0.34
C ALA A 56 5.39 -5.81 -0.32
N LEU A 57 5.40 -6.41 0.87
CA LEU A 57 5.53 -7.87 0.99
C LEU A 57 4.36 -8.62 0.36
N THR A 58 3.18 -8.01 0.36
CA THR A 58 2.01 -8.62 -0.25
C THR A 58 1.79 -8.19 -1.70
N GLY A 59 2.75 -7.44 -2.26
CA GLY A 59 2.71 -7.07 -3.66
C GLY A 59 1.77 -5.93 -4.01
N MET A 60 1.26 -5.22 -3.02
CA MET A 60 0.30 -4.13 -3.26
C MET A 60 0.99 -2.83 -3.65
N VAL A 61 2.20 -2.61 -3.15
CA VAL A 61 2.98 -1.43 -3.52
C VAL A 61 4.38 -1.88 -3.94
N LYS A 62 5.04 -1.02 -4.70
CA LYS A 62 6.43 -1.22 -5.10
C LYS A 62 7.26 -0.04 -4.68
N MET A 63 8.48 -0.34 -4.29
CA MET A 63 9.45 0.66 -3.89
C MET A 63 10.42 0.90 -5.03
N LYS A 64 10.81 2.17 -5.21
CA LYS A 64 11.83 2.53 -6.18
C LYS A 64 12.83 3.46 -5.52
N LYS A 65 14.10 3.10 -5.63
CA LYS A 65 15.17 3.90 -5.08
C LYS A 65 15.82 4.72 -6.19
N ARG A 66 15.91 6.03 -5.98
CA ARG A 66 16.59 6.94 -6.90
C ARG A 66 17.58 7.78 -6.11
N GLY A 67 18.86 7.45 -6.19
CA GLY A 67 19.89 8.15 -5.41
C GLY A 67 19.58 8.02 -3.93
N LEU A 68 19.38 9.15 -3.27
CA LEU A 68 19.08 9.20 -1.84
C LEU A 68 17.57 9.09 -1.54
N PHE A 69 16.74 9.10 -2.58
CA PHE A 69 15.29 9.09 -2.40
C PHE A 69 14.70 7.72 -2.65
N VAL A 70 13.72 7.38 -1.82
CA VAL A 70 12.94 6.16 -1.98
C VAL A 70 11.48 6.57 -2.17
N THR A 71 10.87 6.14 -3.26
CA THR A 71 9.47 6.39 -3.50
C THR A 71 8.69 5.09 -3.56
N TYR A 72 7.40 5.19 -3.26
CA TYR A 72 6.47 4.06 -3.32
C TYR A 72 5.39 4.37 -4.32
N ARG A 73 4.90 3.34 -4.98
CA ARG A 73 3.77 3.44 -5.90
C ARG A 73 2.94 2.17 -5.82
N LEU A 74 1.72 2.24 -6.31
CA LEU A 74 0.90 1.04 -6.39
C LEU A 74 1.50 0.08 -7.41
N SER A 75 1.41 -1.21 -7.11
CA SER A 75 1.74 -2.25 -8.08
C SER A 75 0.68 -2.25 -9.16
N LEU A 76 1.09 -2.41 -10.42
CA LEU A 76 0.17 -2.48 -11.55
C LEU A 76 0.52 -3.70 -12.39
N PRO A 77 -0.44 -4.59 -12.61
CA PRO A 77 -1.81 -4.56 -12.07
C PRO A 77 -1.86 -5.02 -10.62
N GLN A 78 -2.92 -4.65 -9.94
CA GLN A 78 -3.19 -5.16 -8.61
C GLN A 78 -3.83 -6.54 -8.69
N ALA A 79 -3.71 -7.33 -7.61
CA ALA A 79 -4.45 -8.57 -7.49
C ALA A 79 -5.95 -8.26 -7.60
N PRO A 80 -6.74 -9.14 -8.25
CA PRO A 80 -8.16 -8.86 -8.47
C PRO A 80 -8.93 -8.48 -7.21
N LEU A 81 -8.67 -9.16 -6.11
CA LEU A 81 -9.34 -8.85 -4.84
C LEU A 81 -9.04 -7.43 -4.38
N VAL A 82 -7.77 -7.04 -4.42
CA VAL A 82 -7.33 -5.71 -4.00
C VAL A 82 -7.93 -4.65 -4.92
N LYS A 83 -7.92 -4.92 -6.22
CA LYS A 83 -8.47 -4.01 -7.20
C LYS A 83 -9.95 -3.72 -6.92
N GLN A 84 -10.73 -4.77 -6.62
CA GLN A 84 -12.15 -4.61 -6.33
C GLN A 84 -12.38 -3.84 -5.04
N VAL A 85 -11.60 -4.12 -4.00
CA VAL A 85 -11.73 -3.42 -2.73
C VAL A 85 -11.47 -1.92 -2.93
N LEU A 86 -10.41 -1.58 -3.63
CA LEU A 86 -10.07 -0.17 -3.86
C LEU A 86 -11.15 0.55 -4.67
N ARG A 87 -11.81 -0.15 -5.59
CA ARG A 87 -12.89 0.45 -6.37
C ARG A 87 -14.11 0.79 -5.53
N LEU A 88 -14.30 0.06 -4.44
CA LEU A 88 -15.44 0.28 -3.54
C LEU A 88 -15.21 1.44 -2.58
N LEU A 89 -14.00 1.88 -2.43
CA LEU A 89 -13.64 2.96 -1.52
C LEU A 89 -13.61 4.30 -2.25
#